data_b34ec9344b1c4fae512f81ffcc4bfeac
#
_entry.id   b34ec9344b1c4fae512f81ffcc4bfeac
#
_cell.length_a   1.000
_cell.length_b   1.000
_cell.length_c   1.000
_cell.angle_alpha   90.00
_cell.angle_beta   90.00
_cell.angle_gamma   90.00
#
_symmetry.space_group_name_H-M   'P 1'
#
loop_
_entity.id
_entity.type
_entity.pdbx_description
1 polymer ?
#
loop_
_entity_poly.entity_id
_entity_poly.type
_entity_poly.pdbx_seq_one_letter_code
_entity_poly.pdbx_strand_id
1 'polypeptide(L)'
;ICFAKYLPLFLKTEGIFSMIIIMKDSASAKEIEAVESRLAEFGFQTHPIYGEKKTVIGAIGDKRLLSMNEVLLMKGVENVVPIMKPYKLASKELQKEQSIIDVGFGVKVGGKKLAVFAGPCAIEGEEQFISVARQVKESGANILRGGAFKPRSSPYSFQGLEGDGLKIMAKAGKELDMPICTEVLDTRDVDLVASYADILQIGARNMQNF
;
A
#
# COMPACT_ATOMS: atom_id res chain seq x y z
N ILE A 1 -7.04 0.40 2.68
CA ILE A 1 -6.62 1.52 3.55
C ILE A 1 -5.14 1.74 3.32
N CYS A 2 -4.77 2.94 2.90
CA CYS A 2 -3.38 3.35 2.69
C CYS A 2 -3.04 4.50 3.64
N PHE A 3 -1.82 4.50 4.18
CA PHE A 3 -1.38 5.50 5.15
C PHE A 3 -0.62 6.61 4.42
N ALA A 4 -1.13 7.85 4.48
CA ALA A 4 -0.60 8.98 3.72
C ALA A 4 0.90 9.27 3.99
N LYS A 5 1.37 9.08 5.21
CA LYS A 5 2.80 9.26 5.58
C LYS A 5 3.75 8.30 4.86
N TYR A 6 3.26 7.17 4.35
CA TYR A 6 4.05 6.15 3.64
C TYR A 6 3.81 6.15 2.12
N LEU A 7 2.97 7.09 1.63
CA LEU A 7 2.65 7.22 0.21
C LEU A 7 3.91 7.34 -0.69
N PRO A 8 4.96 8.10 -0.32
CA PRO A 8 6.17 8.19 -1.15
C PRO A 8 6.90 6.85 -1.35
N LEU A 9 6.74 5.90 -0.41
CA LEU A 9 7.32 4.56 -0.53
C LEU A 9 6.54 3.70 -1.53
N PHE A 10 5.22 3.90 -1.63
CA PHE A 10 4.34 3.14 -2.54
C PHE A 10 4.39 3.64 -3.98
N LEU A 11 4.55 4.96 -4.19
CA LEU A 11 4.57 5.55 -5.54
C LEU A 11 5.82 5.19 -6.36
N LYS A 12 6.87 4.65 -5.74
CA LYS A 12 8.08 4.19 -6.44
C LYS A 12 7.99 2.77 -7.01
N THR A 13 6.84 2.09 -6.85
CA THR A 13 6.68 0.67 -7.17
C THR A 13 5.94 0.37 -8.49
N GLU A 14 5.72 1.37 -9.35
CA GLU A 14 5.18 1.11 -10.69
C GLU A 14 6.17 0.28 -11.52
N GLY A 15 5.78 -0.96 -11.82
CA GLY A 15 6.55 -1.86 -12.68
C GLY A 15 7.44 -2.87 -11.99
N ILE A 16 7.41 -2.99 -10.66
CA ILE A 16 8.22 -4.00 -9.96
C ILE A 16 7.71 -5.40 -10.30
N PHE A 17 8.54 -6.11 -11.02
CA PHE A 17 8.37 -7.51 -11.32
C PHE A 17 9.29 -8.34 -10.42
N SER A 18 8.76 -9.44 -9.89
CA SER A 18 9.55 -10.37 -9.11
C SER A 18 9.57 -11.73 -9.78
N MET A 19 10.73 -12.35 -9.84
CA MET A 19 10.89 -13.71 -10.33
C MET A 19 11.73 -14.52 -9.35
N ILE A 20 11.52 -15.82 -9.36
CA ILE A 20 12.34 -16.78 -8.65
C ILE A 20 13.14 -17.57 -9.69
N ILE A 21 14.45 -17.49 -9.61
CA ILE A 21 15.35 -18.27 -10.43
C ILE A 21 15.79 -19.49 -9.62
N ILE A 22 15.53 -20.67 -10.13
CA ILE A 22 15.92 -21.95 -9.53
C ILE A 22 17.18 -22.39 -10.23
N MET A 23 18.28 -22.52 -9.50
CA MET A 23 19.54 -23.03 -10.02
C MET A 23 19.56 -24.55 -10.01
N LYS A 24 20.27 -25.16 -10.95
CA LYS A 24 20.52 -26.61 -10.98
C LYS A 24 21.31 -27.04 -9.74
N ASP A 25 21.12 -28.25 -9.28
CA ASP A 25 21.87 -28.83 -8.16
C ASP A 25 23.39 -28.83 -8.42
N SER A 26 23.79 -28.92 -9.69
CA SER A 26 25.18 -28.90 -10.14
C SER A 26 25.70 -27.51 -10.45
N ALA A 27 24.92 -26.46 -10.20
CA ALA A 27 25.36 -25.09 -10.51
C ALA A 27 26.54 -24.68 -9.63
N SER A 28 27.60 -24.22 -10.28
CA SER A 28 28.80 -23.71 -9.59
C SER A 28 28.54 -22.31 -9.02
N ALA A 29 29.33 -21.92 -8.01
CA ALA A 29 29.29 -20.57 -7.45
C ALA A 29 29.51 -19.48 -8.52
N LYS A 30 30.37 -19.74 -9.52
CA LYS A 30 30.60 -18.81 -10.64
C LYS A 30 29.34 -18.63 -11.52
N GLU A 31 28.54 -19.67 -11.71
CA GLU A 31 27.31 -19.60 -12.49
C GLU A 31 26.23 -18.85 -11.72
N ILE A 32 26.15 -19.01 -10.40
CA ILE A 32 25.25 -18.25 -9.53
C ILE A 32 25.61 -16.76 -9.58
N GLU A 33 26.89 -16.43 -9.39
CA GLU A 33 27.41 -15.05 -9.44
C GLU A 33 27.17 -14.40 -10.82
N ALA A 34 27.33 -15.16 -11.92
CA ALA A 34 27.03 -14.66 -13.26
C ALA A 34 25.55 -14.30 -13.45
N VAL A 35 24.62 -15.09 -12.87
CA VAL A 35 23.19 -14.78 -12.90
C VAL A 35 22.89 -13.53 -12.09
N GLU A 36 23.46 -13.40 -10.88
CA GLU A 36 23.27 -12.23 -10.03
C GLU A 36 23.83 -10.96 -10.68
N SER A 37 25.05 -11.04 -11.25
CA SER A 37 25.66 -9.90 -11.95
C SER A 37 24.82 -9.47 -13.15
N ARG A 38 24.30 -10.42 -13.93
CA ARG A 38 23.44 -10.12 -15.07
C ARG A 38 22.15 -9.44 -14.64
N LEU A 39 21.51 -9.90 -13.58
CA LEU A 39 20.32 -9.28 -13.01
C LEU A 39 20.61 -7.86 -12.52
N ALA A 40 21.74 -7.66 -11.85
CA ALA A 40 22.17 -6.36 -11.34
C ALA A 40 22.44 -5.34 -12.46
N GLU A 41 23.02 -5.77 -13.61
CA GLU A 41 23.18 -4.93 -14.80
C GLU A 41 21.86 -4.33 -15.32
N PHE A 42 20.76 -5.06 -15.16
CA PHE A 42 19.40 -4.62 -15.51
C PHE A 42 18.64 -3.99 -14.34
N GLY A 43 19.33 -3.63 -13.26
CA GLY A 43 18.75 -2.94 -12.11
C GLY A 43 17.87 -3.81 -11.22
N PHE A 44 17.97 -5.15 -11.33
CA PHE A 44 17.29 -6.04 -10.39
C PHE A 44 18.04 -6.13 -9.07
N GLN A 45 17.29 -6.10 -7.98
CA GLN A 45 17.80 -6.48 -6.66
C GLN A 45 17.70 -8.00 -6.53
N THR A 46 18.79 -8.65 -6.12
CA THR A 46 18.85 -10.09 -5.97
C THR A 46 18.97 -10.51 -4.51
N HIS A 47 18.32 -11.61 -4.17
CA HIS A 47 18.38 -12.22 -2.83
C HIS A 47 18.63 -13.74 -3.01
N PRO A 48 19.90 -14.19 -3.00
CA PRO A 48 20.19 -15.62 -3.07
C PRO A 48 19.85 -16.32 -1.76
N ILE A 49 19.20 -17.47 -1.88
CA ILE A 49 18.85 -18.37 -0.78
C ILE A 49 19.54 -19.71 -1.05
N TYR A 50 20.53 -20.03 -0.24
CA TYR A 50 21.27 -21.28 -0.34
C TYR A 50 20.54 -22.35 0.46
N GLY A 51 19.89 -23.29 -0.24
CA GLY A 51 19.27 -24.47 0.37
C GLY A 51 20.21 -25.68 0.40
N GLU A 52 19.86 -26.72 1.12
CA GLU A 52 20.67 -27.95 1.21
C GLU A 52 20.90 -28.62 -0.14
N LYS A 53 19.97 -28.53 -1.09
CA LYS A 53 20.03 -29.19 -2.41
C LYS A 53 20.07 -28.18 -3.56
N LYS A 54 19.39 -27.03 -3.45
CA LYS A 54 19.27 -26.06 -4.54
C LYS A 54 19.49 -24.65 -4.05
N THR A 55 20.14 -23.85 -4.86
CA THR A 55 20.16 -22.40 -4.68
C THR A 55 19.00 -21.76 -5.45
N VAL A 56 18.34 -20.85 -4.80
CA VAL A 56 17.23 -20.08 -5.36
C VAL A 56 17.57 -18.60 -5.26
N ILE A 57 17.42 -17.85 -6.36
CA ILE A 57 17.66 -16.41 -6.39
C ILE A 57 16.30 -15.70 -6.54
N GLY A 58 15.90 -14.93 -5.54
CA GLY A 58 14.82 -13.99 -5.66
C GLY A 58 15.31 -12.73 -6.38
N ALA A 59 14.64 -12.32 -7.45
CA ALA A 59 14.97 -11.11 -8.19
C ALA A 59 13.78 -10.15 -8.23
N ILE A 60 14.02 -8.88 -7.91
CA ILE A 60 13.03 -7.81 -7.89
C ILE A 60 13.52 -6.68 -8.79
N GLY A 61 12.75 -6.34 -9.83
CA GLY A 61 13.14 -5.31 -10.79
C GLY A 61 12.07 -5.03 -11.84
N ASP A 62 12.41 -4.26 -12.88
CA ASP A 62 11.48 -3.94 -13.97
C ASP A 62 11.54 -5.00 -15.08
N LYS A 63 10.43 -5.71 -15.28
CA LYS A 63 10.30 -6.78 -16.31
C LYS A 63 10.52 -6.31 -17.75
N ARG A 64 10.45 -5.00 -18.00
CA ARG A 64 10.65 -4.45 -19.35
C ARG A 64 12.11 -4.49 -19.78
N LEU A 65 13.03 -4.60 -18.82
CA LEU A 65 14.45 -4.51 -19.05
C LEU A 65 15.11 -5.86 -19.31
N LEU A 66 14.55 -6.96 -18.80
CA LEU A 66 15.11 -8.31 -18.94
C LEU A 66 13.98 -9.35 -19.08
N SER A 67 14.05 -10.15 -20.13
CA SER A 67 13.09 -11.22 -20.39
C SER A 67 13.41 -12.46 -19.53
N MET A 68 12.36 -13.12 -19.00
CA MET A 68 12.53 -14.41 -18.28
C MET A 68 13.21 -15.49 -19.14
N ASN A 69 12.99 -15.46 -20.45
CA ASN A 69 13.60 -16.41 -21.36
C ASN A 69 15.11 -16.21 -21.45
N GLU A 70 15.60 -14.97 -21.37
CA GLU A 70 17.04 -14.71 -21.33
C GLU A 70 17.68 -15.28 -20.07
N VAL A 71 17.03 -15.12 -18.92
CA VAL A 71 17.50 -15.68 -17.65
C VAL A 71 17.45 -17.21 -17.67
N LEU A 72 16.40 -17.79 -18.24
CA LEU A 72 16.25 -19.26 -18.35
C LEU A 72 17.35 -19.91 -19.21
N LEU A 73 17.87 -19.19 -20.20
CA LEU A 73 18.95 -19.67 -21.07
C LEU A 73 20.36 -19.55 -20.45
N MET A 74 20.47 -18.91 -19.29
CA MET A 74 21.76 -18.77 -18.61
C MET A 74 22.24 -20.11 -18.06
N LYS A 75 23.55 -20.29 -18.12
CA LYS A 75 24.18 -21.54 -17.64
C LYS A 75 23.96 -21.69 -16.13
N GLY A 76 23.60 -22.90 -15.71
CA GLY A 76 23.33 -23.22 -14.32
C GLY A 76 21.88 -22.94 -13.89
N VAL A 77 21.05 -22.24 -14.69
CA VAL A 77 19.63 -22.05 -14.42
C VAL A 77 18.84 -23.29 -14.81
N GLU A 78 17.97 -23.75 -13.90
CA GLU A 78 17.06 -24.86 -14.14
C GLU A 78 15.68 -24.36 -14.57
N ASN A 79 15.16 -23.34 -13.86
CA ASN A 79 13.85 -22.78 -14.13
C ASN A 79 13.75 -21.34 -13.65
N VAL A 80 12.83 -20.57 -14.26
CA VAL A 80 12.47 -19.21 -13.86
C VAL A 80 10.98 -19.15 -13.65
N VAL A 81 10.55 -18.87 -12.42
CA VAL A 81 9.15 -18.81 -12.03
C VAL A 81 8.75 -17.35 -11.79
N PRO A 82 7.80 -16.82 -12.56
CA PRO A 82 7.29 -15.48 -12.30
C PRO A 82 6.49 -15.47 -11.00
N ILE A 83 6.71 -14.45 -10.18
CA ILE A 83 5.91 -14.25 -8.99
C ILE A 83 4.69 -13.43 -9.39
N MET A 84 3.60 -14.13 -9.67
CA MET A 84 2.37 -13.54 -10.21
C MET A 84 1.35 -13.07 -9.16
N LYS A 85 1.69 -13.07 -7.88
CA LYS A 85 0.76 -12.57 -6.86
C LYS A 85 0.92 -11.06 -6.72
N PRO A 86 -0.03 -10.23 -7.18
CA PRO A 86 0.09 -8.76 -7.15
C PRO A 86 0.17 -8.20 -5.72
N TYR A 87 -0.24 -8.98 -4.71
CA TYR A 87 -0.21 -8.62 -3.30
C TYR A 87 1.02 -9.14 -2.55
N LYS A 88 2.06 -9.64 -3.22
CA LYS A 88 3.20 -10.28 -2.55
C LYS A 88 3.91 -9.33 -1.59
N LEU A 89 4.07 -8.05 -1.97
CA LEU A 89 4.67 -7.04 -1.10
C LEU A 89 3.87 -6.80 0.19
N ALA A 90 2.56 -7.09 0.17
CA ALA A 90 1.67 -6.99 1.32
C ALA A 90 1.46 -8.34 2.03
N SER A 91 2.07 -9.43 1.52
CA SER A 91 1.86 -10.77 2.06
C SER A 91 2.80 -11.06 3.23
N LYS A 92 2.35 -11.94 4.13
CA LYS A 92 3.19 -12.46 5.23
C LYS A 92 4.33 -13.37 4.74
N GLU A 93 4.35 -13.75 3.46
CA GLU A 93 5.47 -14.45 2.85
C GLU A 93 6.72 -13.56 2.79
N LEU A 94 6.54 -12.26 2.51
CA LEU A 94 7.63 -11.29 2.46
C LEU A 94 7.93 -10.69 3.84
N GLN A 95 6.89 -10.31 4.57
CA GLN A 95 7.02 -9.73 5.91
C GLN A 95 6.30 -10.61 6.94
N LYS A 96 7.06 -11.41 7.64
CA LYS A 96 6.54 -12.35 8.66
C LYS A 96 5.99 -11.63 9.88
N GLU A 97 6.61 -10.53 10.26
CA GLU A 97 6.21 -9.73 11.41
C GLU A 97 4.98 -8.87 11.08
N GLN A 98 4.14 -8.67 12.08
CA GLN A 98 2.98 -7.81 11.95
C GLN A 98 3.41 -6.34 11.88
N SER A 99 2.96 -5.63 10.84
CA SER A 99 3.18 -4.19 10.73
C SER A 99 2.36 -3.45 11.77
N ILE A 100 3.01 -2.55 12.50
CA ILE A 100 2.37 -1.62 13.41
C ILE A 100 2.62 -0.21 12.87
N ILE A 101 1.55 0.48 12.51
CA ILE A 101 1.61 1.77 11.86
C ILE A 101 1.09 2.84 12.81
N ASP A 102 1.93 3.83 13.11
CA ASP A 102 1.55 5.01 13.86
C ASP A 102 0.82 5.98 12.93
N VAL A 103 -0.42 6.31 13.24
CA VAL A 103 -1.26 7.20 12.43
C VAL A 103 -1.41 8.59 13.04
N GLY A 104 -0.66 8.91 14.07
CA GLY A 104 -0.70 10.18 14.79
C GLY A 104 -1.50 10.10 16.08
N PHE A 105 -1.41 11.14 16.90
CA PHE A 105 -2.10 11.28 18.19
C PHE A 105 -1.96 10.06 19.13
N GLY A 106 -0.84 9.33 19.02
CA GLY A 106 -0.58 8.11 19.80
C GLY A 106 -1.41 6.88 19.39
N VAL A 107 -2.15 6.95 18.28
CA VAL A 107 -2.95 5.86 17.74
C VAL A 107 -2.11 4.97 16.83
N LYS A 108 -2.15 3.66 17.07
CA LYS A 108 -1.43 2.65 16.27
C LYS A 108 -2.40 1.63 15.69
N VAL A 109 -2.29 1.38 14.39
CA VAL A 109 -3.04 0.33 13.68
C VAL A 109 -2.16 -0.89 13.50
N GLY A 110 -2.69 -2.08 13.75
CA GLY A 110 -1.95 -3.34 13.68
C GLY A 110 -1.31 -3.79 14.99
N GLY A 111 -1.43 -3.03 16.08
CA GLY A 111 -0.96 -3.38 17.41
C GLY A 111 -1.96 -4.24 18.22
N LYS A 112 -1.71 -4.39 19.51
CA LYS A 112 -2.58 -5.14 20.43
C LYS A 112 -3.90 -4.41 20.73
N LYS A 113 -3.91 -3.08 20.69
CA LYS A 113 -5.12 -2.28 20.88
C LYS A 113 -5.93 -2.24 19.59
N LEU A 114 -7.25 -2.34 19.72
CA LEU A 114 -8.18 -2.21 18.61
C LEU A 114 -8.20 -0.76 18.13
N ALA A 115 -8.05 -0.54 16.83
CA ALA A 115 -8.25 0.74 16.19
C ALA A 115 -9.71 0.83 15.70
N VAL A 116 -10.48 1.75 16.28
CA VAL A 116 -11.90 1.95 15.97
C VAL A 116 -12.05 3.19 15.11
N PHE A 117 -12.49 2.98 13.86
CA PHE A 117 -12.82 4.03 12.90
C PHE A 117 -14.31 4.33 12.97
N ALA A 118 -14.70 5.53 13.34
CA ALA A 118 -16.10 5.91 13.38
C ALA A 118 -16.31 7.35 12.90
N GLY A 119 -17.53 7.62 12.41
CA GLY A 119 -17.95 8.91 11.91
C GLY A 119 -19.02 8.78 10.82
N PRO A 120 -19.55 9.89 10.32
CA PRO A 120 -20.65 9.88 9.36
C PRO A 120 -20.22 9.36 7.99
N CYS A 121 -21.17 8.86 7.21
CA CYS A 121 -20.92 8.41 5.85
C CYS A 121 -20.45 9.56 4.94
N ALA A 122 -21.05 10.75 5.12
CA ALA A 122 -20.74 11.96 4.35
C ALA A 122 -20.55 13.15 5.29
N ILE A 123 -19.71 14.09 4.87
CA ILE A 123 -19.57 15.40 5.50
C ILE A 123 -20.56 16.33 4.78
N GLU A 124 -21.65 16.67 5.43
CA GLU A 124 -22.73 17.49 4.85
C GLU A 124 -22.72 18.93 5.37
N GLY A 125 -22.00 19.17 6.48
CA GLY A 125 -21.83 20.47 7.09
C GLY A 125 -20.90 20.42 8.29
N GLU A 126 -20.31 21.56 8.64
CA GLU A 126 -19.30 21.65 9.69
C GLU A 126 -19.87 21.32 11.06
N GLU A 127 -20.98 21.97 11.44
CA GLU A 127 -21.59 21.85 12.77
C GLU A 127 -22.04 20.41 13.04
N GLN A 128 -22.73 19.80 12.07
CA GLN A 128 -23.16 18.41 12.15
C GLN A 128 -21.96 17.47 12.28
N PHE A 129 -20.94 17.67 11.46
CA PHE A 129 -19.76 16.79 11.46
C PHE A 129 -19.00 16.84 12.79
N ILE A 130 -18.76 18.04 13.34
CA ILE A 130 -18.09 18.23 14.63
C ILE A 130 -18.92 17.61 15.77
N SER A 131 -20.24 17.77 15.73
CA SER A 131 -21.14 17.17 16.74
C SER A 131 -21.03 15.65 16.75
N VAL A 132 -21.08 15.00 15.57
CA VAL A 132 -20.93 13.55 15.45
C VAL A 132 -19.50 13.11 15.84
N ALA A 133 -18.48 13.88 15.46
CA ALA A 133 -17.09 13.58 15.79
C ALA A 133 -16.85 13.51 17.32
N ARG A 134 -17.46 14.43 18.07
CA ARG A 134 -17.43 14.41 19.55
C ARG A 134 -18.10 13.17 20.12
N GLN A 135 -19.29 12.84 19.64
CA GLN A 135 -20.06 11.67 20.10
C GLN A 135 -19.30 10.36 19.84
N VAL A 136 -18.68 10.19 18.67
CA VAL A 136 -17.93 8.96 18.38
C VAL A 136 -16.64 8.88 19.21
N LYS A 137 -15.98 10.00 19.50
CA LYS A 137 -14.84 10.06 20.42
C LYS A 137 -15.24 9.63 21.84
N GLU A 138 -16.32 10.20 22.35
CA GLU A 138 -16.86 9.85 23.69
C GLU A 138 -17.27 8.37 23.78
N SER A 139 -17.72 7.80 22.65
CA SER A 139 -18.06 6.37 22.53
C SER A 139 -16.83 5.45 22.39
N GLY A 140 -15.61 6.00 22.40
CA GLY A 140 -14.35 5.23 22.37
C GLY A 140 -13.73 5.03 21.00
N ALA A 141 -14.22 5.69 19.95
CA ALA A 141 -13.51 5.73 18.67
C ALA A 141 -12.19 6.51 18.82
N ASN A 142 -11.18 6.04 18.14
CA ASN A 142 -9.85 6.66 18.17
C ASN A 142 -9.36 7.13 16.79
N ILE A 143 -10.11 6.87 15.74
CA ILE A 143 -9.89 7.39 14.39
C ILE A 143 -11.21 7.95 13.87
N LEU A 144 -11.19 9.22 13.47
CA LEU A 144 -12.35 9.88 12.89
C LEU A 144 -12.47 9.55 11.41
N ARG A 145 -13.62 9.03 10.99
CA ARG A 145 -13.87 8.68 9.59
C ARG A 145 -14.99 9.55 9.03
N GLY A 146 -14.81 10.07 7.81
CA GLY A 146 -15.85 10.80 7.09
C GLY A 146 -15.61 10.76 5.59
N GLY A 147 -16.65 10.94 4.77
CA GLY A 147 -16.53 11.03 3.33
C GLY A 147 -16.64 12.47 2.86
N ALA A 148 -15.50 13.09 2.47
CA ALA A 148 -15.48 14.42 1.85
C ALA A 148 -15.91 14.34 0.38
N PHE A 149 -15.51 13.30 -0.31
CA PHE A 149 -15.92 12.94 -1.67
C PHE A 149 -16.91 11.79 -1.63
N LYS A 150 -17.95 11.82 -2.48
CA LYS A 150 -18.98 10.79 -2.52
C LYS A 150 -19.13 10.22 -3.92
N PRO A 151 -18.80 8.92 -4.13
CA PRO A 151 -19.03 8.27 -5.41
C PRO A 151 -20.53 8.08 -5.62
N ARG A 152 -21.07 8.69 -6.67
CA ARG A 152 -22.49 8.60 -7.02
C ARG A 152 -22.66 8.20 -8.48
N SER A 153 -23.66 7.39 -8.75
CA SER A 153 -24.03 7.00 -10.12
C SER A 153 -24.80 8.10 -10.86
N SER A 154 -25.42 9.02 -10.15
CA SER A 154 -26.15 10.16 -10.72
C SER A 154 -25.39 11.46 -10.47
N PRO A 155 -25.16 12.29 -11.50
CA PRO A 155 -24.53 13.61 -11.36
C PRO A 155 -25.38 14.62 -10.57
N TYR A 156 -26.67 14.34 -10.39
CA TYR A 156 -27.60 15.18 -9.62
C TYR A 156 -27.60 14.86 -8.11
N SER A 157 -26.93 13.79 -7.72
CA SER A 157 -26.78 13.44 -6.30
C SER A 157 -25.69 14.27 -5.63
N PHE A 158 -25.78 14.42 -4.32
CA PHE A 158 -24.73 15.07 -3.52
C PHE A 158 -23.37 14.38 -3.70
N GLN A 159 -22.39 15.09 -4.25
CA GLN A 159 -21.06 14.56 -4.56
C GLN A 159 -20.06 14.70 -3.40
N GLY A 160 -20.50 15.29 -2.28
CA GLY A 160 -19.64 15.65 -1.14
C GLY A 160 -19.30 17.14 -1.14
N LEU A 161 -18.65 17.59 -0.09
CA LEU A 161 -18.12 18.95 0.03
C LEU A 161 -16.70 19.06 -0.49
N GLU A 162 -16.13 17.96 -1.01
CA GLU A 162 -14.80 17.90 -1.61
C GLU A 162 -13.72 18.56 -0.73
N GLY A 163 -12.98 19.55 -1.25
CA GLY A 163 -11.92 20.24 -0.53
C GLY A 163 -12.40 20.95 0.75
N ASP A 164 -13.62 21.47 0.79
CA ASP A 164 -14.17 22.09 1.99
C ASP A 164 -14.51 21.02 3.04
N GLY A 165 -15.00 19.86 2.61
CA GLY A 165 -15.17 18.70 3.49
C GLY A 165 -13.86 18.24 4.12
N LEU A 166 -12.74 18.26 3.37
CA LEU A 166 -11.42 17.94 3.90
C LEU A 166 -10.98 18.94 4.98
N LYS A 167 -11.20 20.25 4.78
CA LYS A 167 -10.89 21.29 5.77
C LYS A 167 -11.69 21.11 7.07
N ILE A 168 -13.01 20.84 6.94
CA ILE A 168 -13.88 20.57 8.09
C ILE A 168 -13.37 19.37 8.88
N MET A 169 -13.04 18.31 8.18
CA MET A 169 -12.55 17.08 8.79
C MET A 169 -11.20 17.27 9.50
N ALA A 170 -10.25 17.94 8.85
CA ALA A 170 -8.95 18.25 9.43
C ALA A 170 -9.07 19.11 10.69
N LYS A 171 -9.99 20.11 10.69
CA LYS A 171 -10.29 20.93 11.85
C LYS A 171 -10.81 20.08 13.00
N ALA A 172 -11.81 19.22 12.75
CA ALA A 172 -12.40 18.36 13.76
C ALA A 172 -11.37 17.34 14.34
N GLY A 173 -10.55 16.73 13.48
CA GLY A 173 -9.48 15.82 13.89
C GLY A 173 -8.48 16.50 14.83
N LYS A 174 -8.10 17.75 14.51
CA LYS A 174 -7.16 18.54 15.31
C LYS A 174 -7.76 18.98 16.65
N GLU A 175 -9.04 19.43 16.66
CA GLU A 175 -9.74 19.81 17.89
C GLU A 175 -9.94 18.62 18.85
N LEU A 176 -10.07 17.43 18.28
CA LEU A 176 -10.38 16.22 19.05
C LEU A 176 -9.17 15.30 19.24
N ASP A 177 -7.95 15.69 18.85
CA ASP A 177 -6.75 14.83 18.89
C ASP A 177 -7.03 13.43 18.31
N MET A 178 -7.63 13.38 17.13
CA MET A 178 -7.95 12.15 16.41
C MET A 178 -7.34 12.16 15.02
N PRO A 179 -6.63 11.11 14.61
CA PRO A 179 -6.26 10.96 13.22
C PRO A 179 -7.52 10.77 12.36
N ILE A 180 -7.44 11.25 11.11
CA ILE A 180 -8.58 11.27 10.21
C ILE A 180 -8.40 10.32 9.02
N CYS A 181 -9.51 9.68 8.64
CA CYS A 181 -9.59 8.74 7.53
C CYS A 181 -10.70 9.15 6.56
N THR A 182 -10.35 9.39 5.30
CA THR A 182 -11.34 9.70 4.25
C THR A 182 -11.05 8.97 2.96
N GLU A 183 -12.08 8.81 2.12
CA GLU A 183 -11.98 8.12 0.85
C GLU A 183 -11.41 9.06 -0.23
N VAL A 184 -10.44 8.54 -1.00
CA VAL A 184 -9.98 9.13 -2.25
C VAL A 184 -10.63 8.38 -3.41
N LEU A 185 -11.21 9.09 -4.38
CA LEU A 185 -11.96 8.52 -5.49
C LEU A 185 -11.15 8.44 -6.78
N ASP A 186 -10.23 9.37 -6.99
CA ASP A 186 -9.45 9.51 -8.22
C ASP A 186 -7.97 9.63 -7.88
N THR A 187 -7.11 9.09 -8.74
CA THR A 187 -5.65 9.19 -8.57
C THR A 187 -5.15 10.63 -8.59
N ARG A 188 -5.86 11.54 -9.28
CA ARG A 188 -5.55 12.97 -9.33
C ARG A 188 -5.75 13.69 -8.00
N ASP A 189 -6.62 13.16 -7.14
CA ASP A 189 -6.96 13.76 -5.85
C ASP A 189 -6.10 13.22 -4.69
N VAL A 190 -5.21 12.26 -4.97
CA VAL A 190 -4.39 11.60 -3.92
C VAL A 190 -3.58 12.63 -3.13
N ASP A 191 -2.86 13.52 -3.80
CA ASP A 191 -2.01 14.52 -3.12
C ASP A 191 -2.86 15.51 -2.32
N LEU A 192 -4.00 15.95 -2.87
CA LEU A 192 -4.92 16.82 -2.17
C LEU A 192 -5.45 16.15 -0.90
N VAL A 193 -5.98 14.93 -1.02
CA VAL A 193 -6.55 14.22 0.15
C VAL A 193 -5.47 13.89 1.18
N ALA A 194 -4.28 13.48 0.73
CA ALA A 194 -3.13 13.18 1.60
C ALA A 194 -2.60 14.40 2.36
N SER A 195 -2.82 15.62 1.85
CA SER A 195 -2.43 16.85 2.55
C SER A 195 -3.29 17.16 3.78
N TYR A 196 -4.48 16.55 3.87
CA TYR A 196 -5.42 16.72 4.98
C TYR A 196 -5.57 15.48 5.84
N ALA A 197 -5.54 14.28 5.22
CA ALA A 197 -5.87 13.02 5.88
C ALA A 197 -4.63 12.24 6.31
N ASP A 198 -4.70 11.59 7.47
CA ASP A 198 -3.66 10.68 7.96
C ASP A 198 -3.78 9.29 7.32
N ILE A 199 -5.00 8.91 6.93
CA ILE A 199 -5.32 7.60 6.37
C ILE A 199 -6.19 7.78 5.12
N LEU A 200 -5.73 7.21 3.99
CA LEU A 200 -6.50 7.19 2.75
C LEU A 200 -7.30 5.89 2.67
N GLN A 201 -8.61 6.02 2.47
CA GLN A 201 -9.50 4.89 2.21
C GLN A 201 -9.63 4.70 0.70
N ILE A 202 -9.40 3.49 0.23
CA ILE A 202 -9.75 3.08 -1.13
C ILE A 202 -11.09 2.34 -1.05
N GLY A 203 -12.11 2.88 -1.70
CA GLY A 203 -13.45 2.30 -1.74
C GLY A 203 -13.51 1.06 -2.61
N ALA A 204 -14.52 0.21 -2.37
CA ALA A 204 -14.70 -1.06 -3.09
C ALA A 204 -14.81 -0.88 -4.62
N ARG A 205 -15.36 0.24 -5.09
CA ARG A 205 -15.45 0.55 -6.52
C ARG A 205 -14.10 0.80 -7.18
N ASN A 206 -13.14 1.31 -6.41
CA ASN A 206 -11.79 1.66 -6.89
C ASN A 206 -10.73 0.58 -6.63
N MET A 207 -11.05 -0.49 -5.93
CA MET A 207 -10.06 -1.53 -5.64
C MET A 207 -9.56 -2.27 -6.88
N GLN A 208 -10.28 -2.16 -8.00
CA GLN A 208 -9.90 -2.73 -9.31
C GLN A 208 -9.43 -1.66 -10.31
N ASN A 209 -9.34 -0.42 -9.89
CA ASN A 209 -8.82 0.68 -10.69
C ASN A 209 -7.31 0.79 -10.42
N PHE A 210 -6.53 0.16 -11.30
CA PHE A 210 -5.08 0.07 -11.20
C PHE A 210 -4.41 1.31 -11.80
#